data_5bb28eb175a774b87e3e67e1d3eae6ea
#
_entry.id   5bb28eb175a774b87e3e67e1d3eae6ea
#
_cell.length_a   1.000
_cell.length_b   1.000
_cell.length_c   1.000
_cell.angle_alpha   90.00
_cell.angle_beta   90.00
_cell.angle_gamma   90.00
#
_symmetry.space_group_name_H-M   'P 1'
#
loop_
_entity.id
_entity.type
_entity.pdbx_description
1 polymer ?
#
loop_
_entity_poly.entity_id
_entity_poly.type
_entity_poly.pdbx_seq_one_letter_code
_entity_poly.pdbx_strand_id
1 'polypeptide(L)'
;MAEYKEYKCELCDYTVAANPKGRDVVMRGEIYSYMCQDCWEIVDVLASEKTVCPNCGSEKLVKWNPIKGRCPKCGKKMKETGNILMVD
;
A
#
# COMPACT_ATOMS: atom_id res chain seq x y z
N MET A 1 3.71 12.75 11.62
CA MET A 1 2.34 12.54 11.09
C MET A 1 2.42 11.83 9.75
N ALA A 2 1.64 10.78 9.60
CA ALA A 2 1.53 10.06 8.34
C ALA A 2 0.34 10.59 7.55
N GLU A 3 0.51 10.82 6.27
CA GLU A 3 -0.56 11.27 5.39
C GLU A 3 -0.85 10.19 4.35
N TYR A 4 -2.07 9.68 4.39
CA TYR A 4 -2.52 8.66 3.45
C TYR A 4 -3.61 9.24 2.57
N LYS A 5 -3.61 8.82 1.31
CA LYS A 5 -4.63 9.18 0.34
C LYS A 5 -5.33 7.92 -0.14
N GLU A 6 -6.58 8.05 -0.47
CA GLU A 6 -7.35 6.93 -1.00
C GLU A 6 -7.18 6.83 -2.50
N TYR A 7 -6.93 5.61 -2.97
CA TYR A 7 -6.80 5.31 -4.39
C TYR A 7 -7.76 4.21 -4.76
N LYS A 8 -8.32 4.31 -5.94
CA LYS A 8 -9.31 3.35 -6.43
C LYS A 8 -8.96 2.91 -7.84
N CYS A 9 -9.10 1.61 -8.11
CA CYS A 9 -8.96 1.06 -9.44
C CYS A 9 -10.22 1.36 -10.24
N GLU A 10 -10.06 1.86 -11.46
CA GLU A 10 -11.19 2.19 -12.32
C GLU A 10 -11.93 0.96 -12.83
N LEU A 11 -11.26 -0.17 -12.89
CA LEU A 11 -11.82 -1.37 -13.51
C LEU A 11 -12.48 -2.32 -12.52
N CYS A 12 -11.84 -2.59 -11.39
CA CYS A 12 -12.32 -3.60 -10.46
C CYS A 12 -12.77 -3.04 -9.10
N ASP A 13 -12.82 -1.73 -8.96
CA ASP A 13 -13.25 -1.04 -7.73
C ASP A 13 -12.40 -1.34 -6.50
N TYR A 14 -11.21 -1.90 -6.69
CA TYR A 14 -10.29 -2.11 -5.58
C TYR A 14 -9.86 -0.76 -5.00
N THR A 15 -10.03 -0.59 -3.70
CA THR A 15 -9.70 0.65 -3.00
C THR A 15 -8.64 0.40 -1.95
N VAL A 16 -7.67 1.29 -1.86
CA VAL A 16 -6.61 1.19 -0.87
C VAL A 16 -6.20 2.58 -0.39
N ALA A 17 -5.84 2.67 0.88
CA ALA A 17 -5.25 3.88 1.45
C ALA A 17 -3.74 3.70 1.47
N ALA A 18 -3.00 4.62 0.88
CA ALA A 18 -1.55 4.54 0.81
C ALA A 18 -0.93 5.92 0.75
N ASN A 19 0.32 6.02 1.19
CA ASN A 19 1.09 7.24 1.04
C ASN A 19 1.60 7.33 -0.40
N PRO A 20 1.48 8.51 -1.05
CA PRO A 20 1.95 8.67 -2.44
C PRO A 20 3.42 8.34 -2.66
N LYS A 21 4.23 8.43 -1.62
CA LYS A 21 5.65 8.09 -1.70
C LYS A 21 5.94 6.60 -1.53
N GLY A 22 4.92 5.81 -1.19
CA GLY A 22 5.09 4.39 -0.92
C GLY A 22 5.72 4.09 0.43
N ARG A 23 5.92 5.12 1.23
CA ARG A 23 6.47 4.98 2.58
C ARG A 23 5.97 6.12 3.45
N ASP A 24 6.02 5.93 4.76
CA ASP A 24 5.69 6.99 5.70
C ASP A 24 6.44 6.79 7.01
N VAL A 25 6.41 7.79 7.86
CA VAL A 25 7.02 7.73 9.19
C VAL A 25 5.91 7.82 10.23
N VAL A 26 5.87 6.84 11.11
CA VAL A 26 4.92 6.79 12.22
C VAL A 26 5.70 6.74 13.54
N MET A 27 4.98 6.75 14.66
CA MET A 27 5.64 6.74 15.98
C MET A 27 6.57 5.54 16.18
N ARG A 28 6.29 4.41 15.53
CA ARG A 28 7.10 3.20 15.63
C ARG A 28 8.29 3.16 14.69
N GLY A 29 8.41 4.14 13.79
CA GLY A 29 9.48 4.17 12.79
C GLY A 29 8.93 4.33 11.38
N GLU A 30 9.63 3.79 10.41
CA GLU A 30 9.22 3.89 9.01
C GLU A 30 8.33 2.72 8.60
N ILE A 31 7.31 3.04 7.81
CA ILE A 31 6.43 2.04 7.21
C ILE A 31 6.61 2.10 5.70
N TYR A 32 6.67 0.94 5.06
CA TYR A 32 6.73 0.83 3.61
C TYR A 32 5.53 0.07 3.10
N SER A 33 5.02 0.50 1.95
CA SER A 33 3.93 -0.19 1.28
C SER A 33 4.48 -1.26 0.35
N TYR A 34 3.87 -2.43 0.39
CA TYR A 34 4.25 -3.58 -0.44
C TYR A 34 3.03 -4.19 -1.10
N MET A 35 3.25 -4.82 -2.24
CA MET A 35 2.25 -5.65 -2.89
C MET A 35 2.63 -7.10 -2.68
N CYS A 36 1.74 -7.89 -2.07
CA CYS A 36 1.96 -9.32 -1.88
C CYS A 36 1.65 -10.05 -3.19
N GLN A 37 2.59 -10.89 -3.63
CA GLN A 37 2.43 -11.65 -4.88
C GLN A 37 1.68 -12.97 -4.69
N ASP A 38 1.30 -13.30 -3.46
CA ASP A 38 0.51 -14.50 -3.18
C ASP A 38 -0.96 -14.20 -2.98
N CYS A 39 -1.29 -13.22 -2.13
CA CYS A 39 -2.69 -12.85 -1.91
C CYS A 39 -3.14 -11.64 -2.73
N TRP A 40 -2.19 -11.00 -3.44
CA TRP A 40 -2.46 -9.84 -4.29
C TRP A 40 -3.15 -8.70 -3.56
N GLU A 41 -2.64 -8.40 -2.36
CA GLU A 41 -3.11 -7.28 -1.56
C GLU A 41 -1.99 -6.28 -1.32
N ILE A 42 -2.36 -5.02 -1.12
CA ILE A 42 -1.41 -3.99 -0.71
C ILE A 42 -1.35 -4.00 0.80
N VAL A 43 -0.15 -4.13 1.35
CA VAL A 43 0.07 -4.19 2.79
C VAL A 43 1.14 -3.20 3.20
N ASP A 44 1.09 -2.77 4.45
CA ASP A 44 2.10 -1.89 5.05
C ASP A 44 2.90 -2.69 6.06
N VAL A 45 4.22 -2.58 6.00
CA VAL A 45 5.13 -3.30 6.90
C VAL A 45 6.13 -2.32 7.49
N LEU A 46 6.32 -2.40 8.80
CA LEU A 46 7.33 -1.60 9.50
C LEU A 46 8.73 -2.01 9.07
N ALA A 47 9.60 -1.03 8.87
CA ALA A 47 10.99 -1.30 8.46
C ALA A 47 11.76 -2.11 9.49
N SER A 48 11.39 -2.00 10.78
CA SER A 48 12.04 -2.74 11.86
C SER A 48 11.52 -4.17 12.00
N GLU A 49 10.47 -4.52 11.29
CA GLU A 49 9.89 -5.86 11.34
C GLU A 49 10.29 -6.69 10.13
N LYS A 50 10.10 -8.00 10.25
CA LYS A 50 10.37 -8.90 9.14
C LYS A 50 9.42 -8.61 7.99
N THR A 51 9.96 -8.58 6.78
CA THR A 51 9.19 -8.27 5.58
C THR A 51 8.38 -9.50 5.14
N VAL A 52 7.23 -9.67 5.77
CA VAL A 52 6.28 -10.73 5.41
C VAL A 52 4.87 -10.14 5.34
N CYS A 53 4.04 -10.73 4.51
CA CYS A 53 2.65 -10.28 4.38
C CYS A 53 1.90 -10.55 5.69
N PRO A 54 1.31 -9.53 6.32
CA PRO A 54 0.55 -9.73 7.56
C PRO A 54 -0.77 -10.46 7.33
N ASN A 55 -1.19 -10.58 6.07
CA ASN A 55 -2.45 -11.23 5.72
C ASN A 55 -2.30 -12.72 5.46
N CYS A 56 -1.27 -13.12 4.69
CA CYS A 56 -1.08 -14.54 4.34
C CYS A 56 0.28 -15.10 4.76
N GLY A 57 1.16 -14.29 5.32
CA GLY A 57 2.48 -14.72 5.79
C GLY A 57 3.51 -14.94 4.70
N SER A 58 3.21 -14.57 3.47
CA SER A 58 4.15 -14.74 2.35
C SER A 58 5.33 -13.78 2.47
N GLU A 59 6.50 -14.24 2.02
CA GLU A 59 7.69 -13.39 1.92
C GLU A 59 7.79 -12.73 0.54
N LYS A 60 6.87 -13.01 -0.37
CA LYS A 60 6.90 -12.48 -1.73
C LYS A 60 6.29 -11.10 -1.80
N LEU A 61 6.90 -10.16 -1.12
CA LEU A 61 6.48 -8.76 -1.11
C LEU A 61 7.40 -7.94 -2.01
N VAL A 62 6.80 -7.07 -2.82
CA VAL A 62 7.52 -6.10 -3.63
C VAL A 62 7.11 -4.70 -3.24
N LYS A 63 8.04 -3.76 -3.24
CA LYS A 63 7.72 -2.38 -2.90
C LYS A 63 6.71 -1.82 -3.88
N TRP A 64 5.73 -1.12 -3.35
CA TRP A 64 4.64 -0.58 -4.14
C TRP A 64 4.35 0.87 -3.72
N ASN A 65 3.92 1.70 -4.67
CA ASN A 65 3.38 3.00 -4.37
C ASN A 65 2.23 3.31 -5.34
N PRO A 66 1.28 4.17 -4.93
CA PRO A 66 0.08 4.39 -5.75
C PRO A 66 0.33 5.18 -7.03
N ILE A 67 1.45 5.90 -7.13
CA ILE A 67 1.74 6.70 -8.32
C ILE A 67 2.30 5.82 -9.45
N LYS A 68 3.24 4.95 -9.12
CA LYS A 68 3.90 4.07 -10.09
C LYS A 68 3.32 2.66 -10.11
N GLY A 69 2.69 2.27 -9.01
CA GLY A 69 2.13 0.93 -8.88
C GLY A 69 0.80 0.79 -9.59
N ARG A 70 0.36 -0.44 -9.70
CA ARG A 70 -0.89 -0.77 -10.35
C ARG A 70 -1.76 -1.59 -9.40
N CYS A 71 -3.05 -1.68 -9.73
CA CYS A 71 -3.97 -2.49 -8.94
C CYS A 71 -3.47 -3.94 -8.91
N PRO A 72 -3.32 -4.53 -7.71
CA PRO A 72 -2.87 -5.92 -7.62
C PRO A 72 -3.90 -6.93 -8.12
N LYS A 73 -5.15 -6.51 -8.25
CA LYS A 73 -6.23 -7.40 -8.66
C LYS A 73 -6.39 -7.49 -10.19
N CYS A 74 -6.20 -6.39 -10.90
CA CYS A 74 -6.42 -6.36 -12.35
C CYS A 74 -5.28 -5.77 -13.16
N GLY A 75 -4.26 -5.21 -12.51
CA GLY A 75 -3.11 -4.64 -13.18
C GLY A 75 -3.32 -3.28 -13.83
N LYS A 76 -4.45 -2.65 -13.58
CA LYS A 76 -4.73 -1.33 -14.13
C LYS A 76 -4.23 -0.24 -13.20
N LYS A 77 -3.99 0.94 -13.75
CA LYS A 77 -3.53 2.08 -12.99
C LYS A 77 -4.62 2.55 -12.03
N MET A 78 -4.23 2.94 -10.84
CA MET A 78 -5.16 3.43 -9.83
C MET A 78 -5.24 4.95 -9.87
N LYS A 79 -6.39 5.49 -9.49
CA LYS A 79 -6.62 6.92 -9.40
C LYS A 79 -6.88 7.35 -7.98
N GLU A 80 -6.41 8.55 -7.65
CA GLU A 80 -6.71 9.19 -6.38
C GLU A 80 -8.18 9.62 -6.37
N THR A 81 -8.89 9.28 -5.30
CA THR A 81 -10.34 9.62 -5.19
C THR A 81 -10.57 11.03 -4.67
N GLY A 82 -9.53 11.67 -4.16
CA GLY A 82 -9.66 12.98 -3.53
C GLY A 82 -9.84 12.94 -2.02
N ASN A 83 -10.03 11.77 -1.45
CA ASN A 83 -10.10 11.60 0.00
C ASN A 83 -8.70 11.53 0.59
N ILE A 84 -8.47 12.29 1.65
CA ILE A 84 -7.19 12.29 2.34
C ILE A 84 -7.41 11.72 3.74
N LEU A 85 -6.63 10.69 4.06
CA LEU A 85 -6.67 10.02 5.35
C LEU A 85 -5.39 10.36 6.11
N MET A 86 -5.52 10.96 7.26
CA MET A 86 -4.36 11.33 8.08
C MET A 86 -4.29 10.40 9.28
N VAL A 87 -3.12 9.81 9.50
CA VAL A 87 -2.84 8.93 10.64
C VAL A 87 -1.55 9.37 11.31
N ASP A 88 -1.51 9.21 12.61
CA ASP A 88 -0.33 9.55 13.40
C ASP A 88 0.54 8.33 13.66
#